data_114434f4da7ada152644322974357d31
#
_entry.id   114434f4da7ada152644322974357d31
#
_cell.length_a   1.000
_cell.length_b   1.000
_cell.length_c   1.000
_cell.angle_alpha   90.00
_cell.angle_beta   90.00
_cell.angle_gamma   90.00
#
_symmetry.space_group_name_H-M   'P 1'
#
loop_
_entity.id
_entity.type
_entity.pdbx_description
1 polymer ?
#
loop_
_entity_poly.entity_id
_entity_poly.type
_entity_poly.pdbx_seq_one_letter_code
_entity_poly.pdbx_strand_id
1 'polypeptide(L)'
;VMCVFFARRQRQIVRAVDEDSIEITDYSVMIKGLPEDATDKEEVRCFFELKFGKVVDAVLAKNDGVLLHYYKKRSALAMRHDVARSKFIKTGKGEKTIDKLEDKIAVVDDKIIKLKMKKNFKTKLAFVTFSDEESWVECLRASPRGWLARWMMRSETRFRGKFAYTVEEAP
;
A
#
# COMPACT_ATOMS: atom_id res chain seq x y z
N VAL A 1 38.37 7.84 -4.64
CA VAL A 1 38.35 8.49 -3.31
C VAL A 1 37.26 9.57 -3.23
N MET A 2 37.15 10.48 -4.23
CA MET A 2 36.18 11.59 -4.24
C MET A 2 34.71 11.14 -4.21
N CYS A 3 34.32 10.11 -4.96
CA CYS A 3 32.94 9.57 -4.98
C CYS A 3 32.50 9.02 -3.63
N VAL A 4 33.40 8.41 -2.86
CA VAL A 4 33.08 7.88 -1.51
C VAL A 4 32.85 9.01 -0.51
N PHE A 5 33.63 10.09 -0.64
CA PHE A 5 33.44 11.29 0.18
C PHE A 5 32.09 11.98 -0.11
N PHE A 6 31.74 12.14 -1.38
CA PHE A 6 30.42 12.68 -1.78
C PHE A 6 29.28 11.81 -1.29
N ALA A 7 29.37 10.49 -1.43
CA ALA A 7 28.33 9.57 -0.97
C ALA A 7 28.15 9.62 0.56
N ARG A 8 29.26 9.76 1.34
CA ARG A 8 29.17 9.94 2.79
C ARG A 8 28.55 11.28 3.17
N ARG A 9 28.93 12.37 2.49
CA ARG A 9 28.37 13.69 2.77
C ARG A 9 26.89 13.79 2.39
N GLN A 10 26.47 13.19 1.26
CA GLN A 10 25.06 13.09 0.92
C GLN A 10 24.26 12.34 1.98
N ARG A 11 24.76 11.21 2.47
CA ARG A 11 24.08 10.45 3.55
C ARG A 11 23.98 11.24 4.86
N GLN A 12 24.96 12.07 5.19
CA GLN A 12 24.91 12.95 6.36
C GLN A 12 23.86 14.05 6.19
N ILE A 13 23.81 14.69 5.02
CA ILE A 13 22.82 15.72 4.73
C ILE A 13 21.40 15.14 4.71
N VAL A 14 21.19 13.99 4.07
CA VAL A 14 19.90 13.29 4.07
C VAL A 14 19.46 12.97 5.49
N ARG A 15 20.33 12.42 6.32
CA ARG A 15 20.00 12.14 7.74
C ARG A 15 19.65 13.40 8.53
N ALA A 16 20.41 14.47 8.37
CA ALA A 16 20.12 15.74 9.06
C ALA A 16 18.80 16.36 8.62
N VAL A 17 18.41 16.22 7.36
CA VAL A 17 17.10 16.67 6.84
C VAL A 17 15.98 15.75 7.31
N ASP A 18 16.19 14.44 7.35
CA ASP A 18 15.23 13.45 7.89
C ASP A 18 14.98 13.67 9.39
N GLU A 19 16.03 13.97 10.18
CA GLU A 19 15.91 14.24 11.62
C GLU A 19 15.11 15.53 11.92
N ASP A 20 15.14 16.52 11.01
CA ASP A 20 14.42 17.80 11.17
C ASP A 20 12.99 17.77 10.55
N SER A 21 12.65 16.76 9.72
CA SER A 21 11.34 16.65 9.07
C SER A 21 10.50 15.56 9.72
N ILE A 22 9.40 15.97 10.38
CA ILE A 22 8.41 15.02 10.92
C ILE A 22 7.54 14.52 9.76
N GLU A 23 7.70 13.24 9.41
CA GLU A 23 6.89 12.61 8.39
C GLU A 23 5.83 11.67 9.01
N ILE A 24 4.76 11.42 8.28
CA ILE A 24 3.69 10.48 8.70
C ILE A 24 4.27 9.07 8.87
N THR A 25 5.33 8.74 8.16
CA THR A 25 6.04 7.46 8.24
C THR A 25 6.64 7.21 9.62
N ASP A 26 7.06 8.28 10.34
CA ASP A 26 7.65 8.20 11.68
C ASP A 26 6.67 7.76 12.77
N TYR A 27 5.39 7.79 12.45
CA TYR A 27 4.30 7.37 13.34
C TYR A 27 3.55 6.16 12.79
N SER A 28 3.95 5.66 11.61
CA SER A 28 3.23 4.60 10.90
C SER A 28 3.99 3.29 10.90
N VAL A 29 3.27 2.21 11.12
CA VAL A 29 3.81 0.84 11.04
C VAL A 29 3.12 0.05 9.94
N MET A 30 3.87 -0.82 9.29
CA MET A 30 3.37 -1.78 8.34
C MET A 30 3.23 -3.15 9.00
N ILE A 31 2.04 -3.71 8.98
CA ILE A 31 1.68 -4.97 9.63
C ILE A 31 1.50 -6.05 8.58
N LYS A 32 2.21 -7.16 8.75
CA LYS A 32 2.15 -8.36 7.90
C LYS A 32 1.63 -9.55 8.70
N GLY A 33 0.95 -10.48 8.03
CA GLY A 33 0.50 -11.73 8.65
C GLY A 33 -0.90 -11.66 9.25
N LEU A 34 -1.66 -10.59 8.99
CA LEU A 34 -3.08 -10.56 9.27
C LEU A 34 -3.82 -11.61 8.44
N PRO A 35 -4.92 -12.18 8.96
CA PRO A 35 -5.73 -13.11 8.19
C PRO A 35 -6.38 -12.42 6.98
N GLU A 36 -6.57 -13.17 5.91
CA GLU A 36 -7.15 -12.65 4.66
C GLU A 36 -8.58 -12.12 4.81
N ASP A 37 -9.29 -12.59 5.84
CA ASP A 37 -10.64 -12.19 6.20
C ASP A 37 -10.71 -10.97 7.14
N ALA A 38 -9.56 -10.42 7.57
CA ALA A 38 -9.50 -9.15 8.31
C ALA A 38 -9.77 -7.98 7.36
N THR A 39 -11.03 -7.78 7.00
CA THR A 39 -11.47 -6.75 6.06
C THR A 39 -11.98 -5.48 6.73
N ASP A 40 -12.18 -5.54 8.04
CA ASP A 40 -12.63 -4.41 8.85
C ASP A 40 -11.43 -3.66 9.44
N LYS A 41 -11.28 -2.40 9.03
CA LYS A 41 -10.21 -1.53 9.52
C LYS A 41 -10.37 -1.16 10.99
N GLU A 42 -11.59 -1.06 11.49
CA GLU A 42 -11.86 -0.70 12.88
C GLU A 42 -11.46 -1.83 13.84
N GLU A 43 -11.60 -3.08 13.43
CA GLU A 43 -11.11 -4.23 14.21
C GLU A 43 -9.59 -4.16 14.37
N VAL A 44 -8.86 -3.88 13.29
CA VAL A 44 -7.41 -3.75 13.34
C VAL A 44 -7.00 -2.55 14.18
N ARG A 45 -7.67 -1.40 14.00
CA ARG A 45 -7.45 -0.19 14.77
C ARG A 45 -7.61 -0.45 16.27
N CYS A 46 -8.76 -0.98 16.70
CA CYS A 46 -9.04 -1.27 18.10
C CYS A 46 -8.03 -2.24 18.72
N PHE A 47 -7.60 -3.26 17.97
CA PHE A 47 -6.61 -4.21 18.46
C PHE A 47 -5.27 -3.55 18.79
N PHE A 48 -4.77 -2.67 17.93
CA PHE A 48 -3.52 -1.96 18.16
C PHE A 48 -3.66 -0.83 19.17
N GLU A 49 -4.80 -0.14 19.19
CA GLU A 49 -5.12 0.91 20.17
C GLU A 49 -5.15 0.37 21.60
N LEU A 50 -5.75 -0.80 21.83
CA LEU A 50 -5.78 -1.46 23.12
C LEU A 50 -4.41 -1.91 23.65
N LYS A 51 -3.45 -2.14 22.74
CA LYS A 51 -2.13 -2.67 23.11
C LYS A 51 -1.03 -1.62 23.24
N PHE A 52 -1.03 -0.64 22.36
CA PHE A 52 0.13 0.23 22.20
C PHE A 52 -0.19 1.72 22.36
N GLY A 53 -1.47 2.09 22.40
CA GLY A 53 -1.89 3.48 22.56
C GLY A 53 -2.74 3.98 21.39
N LYS A 54 -3.05 5.26 21.42
CA LYS A 54 -4.02 5.87 20.53
C LYS A 54 -3.63 5.76 19.05
N VAL A 55 -4.50 5.15 18.26
CA VAL A 55 -4.36 5.01 16.81
C VAL A 55 -5.17 6.10 16.09
N VAL A 56 -4.52 6.87 15.23
CA VAL A 56 -5.15 7.92 14.42
C VAL A 56 -5.93 7.30 13.26
N ASP A 57 -5.27 6.41 12.50
CA ASP A 57 -5.90 5.74 11.35
C ASP A 57 -5.32 4.34 11.15
N ALA A 58 -6.12 3.50 10.50
CA ALA A 58 -5.72 2.17 10.06
C ALA A 58 -6.17 1.95 8.61
N VAL A 59 -5.24 1.59 7.75
CA VAL A 59 -5.49 1.36 6.32
C VAL A 59 -5.16 -0.09 5.96
N LEU A 60 -6.10 -0.78 5.34
CA LEU A 60 -5.92 -2.16 4.87
C LEU A 60 -5.54 -2.18 3.40
N ALA A 61 -4.36 -2.70 3.09
CA ALA A 61 -3.94 -2.97 1.73
C ALA A 61 -4.48 -4.32 1.28
N LYS A 62 -5.39 -4.30 0.32
CA LYS A 62 -6.05 -5.48 -0.23
C LYS A 62 -5.29 -6.03 -1.42
N ASN A 63 -5.39 -7.34 -1.65
CA ASN A 63 -4.77 -7.98 -2.81
C ASN A 63 -5.62 -7.76 -4.07
N ASP A 64 -5.49 -6.59 -4.64
CA ASP A 64 -6.20 -6.15 -5.84
C ASP A 64 -5.29 -6.04 -7.08
N GLY A 65 -4.13 -6.74 -7.07
CA GLY A 65 -3.13 -6.68 -8.13
C GLY A 65 -3.70 -6.93 -9.53
N VAL A 66 -4.69 -7.82 -9.65
CA VAL A 66 -5.39 -8.09 -10.93
C VAL A 66 -6.19 -6.85 -11.36
N LEU A 67 -6.91 -6.22 -10.45
CA LEU A 67 -7.67 -5.00 -10.71
C LEU A 67 -6.74 -3.86 -11.12
N LEU A 68 -5.64 -3.67 -10.42
CA LEU A 68 -4.60 -2.68 -10.72
C LEU A 68 -4.00 -2.91 -12.12
N HIS A 69 -3.77 -4.18 -12.52
CA HIS A 69 -3.30 -4.50 -13.87
C HIS A 69 -4.28 -4.02 -14.94
N TYR A 70 -5.58 -4.24 -14.76
CA TYR A 70 -6.59 -3.75 -15.72
C TYR A 70 -6.69 -2.23 -15.73
N TYR A 71 -6.55 -1.53 -14.60
CA TYR A 71 -6.48 -0.07 -14.57
C TYR A 71 -5.26 0.47 -15.33
N LYS A 72 -4.08 -0.11 -15.16
CA LYS A 72 -2.88 0.24 -15.95
C LYS A 72 -3.10 0.02 -17.44
N LYS A 73 -3.73 -1.10 -17.82
CA LYS A 73 -4.06 -1.39 -19.22
C LYS A 73 -5.04 -0.38 -19.79
N ARG A 74 -6.09 -0.03 -19.03
CA ARG A 74 -7.05 1.01 -19.39
C ARG A 74 -6.37 2.36 -19.62
N SER A 75 -5.51 2.79 -18.69
CA SER A 75 -4.77 4.05 -18.80
C SER A 75 -3.88 4.09 -20.05
N ALA A 76 -3.17 3.01 -20.35
CA ALA A 76 -2.34 2.92 -21.57
C ALA A 76 -3.18 2.99 -22.85
N LEU A 77 -4.39 2.41 -22.87
CA LEU A 77 -5.30 2.51 -24.00
C LEU A 77 -5.87 3.93 -24.14
N ALA A 78 -6.23 4.58 -23.03
CA ALA A 78 -6.72 5.95 -23.00
C ALA A 78 -5.67 6.93 -23.56
N MET A 79 -4.40 6.81 -23.14
CA MET A 79 -3.32 7.63 -23.71
C MET A 79 -3.20 7.46 -25.23
N ARG A 80 -3.29 6.21 -25.72
CA ARG A 80 -3.26 5.94 -27.18
C ARG A 80 -4.45 6.52 -27.91
N HIS A 81 -5.63 6.46 -27.32
CA HIS A 81 -6.84 7.06 -27.82
C HIS A 81 -6.71 8.58 -27.93
N ASP A 82 -6.19 9.25 -26.89
CA ASP A 82 -6.01 10.69 -26.89
C ASP A 82 -5.01 11.15 -27.96
N VAL A 83 -3.92 10.39 -28.17
CA VAL A 83 -2.95 10.64 -29.25
C VAL A 83 -3.59 10.44 -30.62
N ALA A 84 -4.41 9.37 -30.80
CA ALA A 84 -5.09 9.12 -32.05
C ALA A 84 -6.13 10.21 -32.36
N ARG A 85 -6.89 10.66 -31.35
CA ARG A 85 -7.84 11.76 -31.44
C ARG A 85 -7.16 13.08 -31.81
N SER A 86 -6.01 13.39 -31.18
CA SER A 86 -5.23 14.58 -31.51
C SER A 86 -4.70 14.56 -32.95
N LYS A 87 -4.30 13.39 -33.46
CA LYS A 87 -3.90 13.22 -34.87
C LYS A 87 -5.09 13.39 -35.81
N PHE A 88 -6.25 12.82 -35.47
CA PHE A 88 -7.45 12.95 -36.28
C PHE A 88 -7.88 14.40 -36.41
N ILE A 89 -7.88 15.17 -35.32
CA ILE A 89 -8.19 16.61 -35.35
C ILE A 89 -7.27 17.38 -36.29
N LYS A 90 -5.97 17.01 -36.34
CA LYS A 90 -4.97 17.69 -37.19
C LYS A 90 -5.00 17.26 -38.66
N THR A 91 -5.31 16.00 -38.94
CA THR A 91 -5.12 15.40 -40.26
C THR A 91 -6.40 14.93 -40.94
N GLY A 92 -7.51 14.86 -40.19
CA GLY A 92 -8.79 14.28 -40.65
C GLY A 92 -8.73 12.77 -40.92
N LYS A 93 -7.64 12.09 -40.54
CA LYS A 93 -7.42 10.66 -40.82
C LYS A 93 -7.29 9.86 -39.53
N GLY A 94 -7.82 8.63 -39.54
CA GLY A 94 -7.61 7.69 -38.42
C GLY A 94 -8.82 7.40 -37.56
N GLU A 95 -10.03 7.76 -37.96
CA GLU A 95 -11.30 7.48 -37.27
C GLU A 95 -11.44 6.01 -36.87
N LYS A 96 -11.26 5.08 -37.81
CA LYS A 96 -11.28 3.63 -37.53
C LYS A 96 -10.31 3.17 -36.45
N THR A 97 -9.27 3.93 -36.17
CA THR A 97 -8.30 3.62 -35.11
C THR A 97 -8.83 4.07 -33.77
N ILE A 98 -9.55 5.18 -33.73
CA ILE A 98 -10.24 5.70 -32.54
C ILE A 98 -11.32 4.71 -32.12
N ASP A 99 -12.22 4.31 -33.04
CA ASP A 99 -13.29 3.35 -32.77
C ASP A 99 -12.74 2.03 -32.16
N LYS A 100 -11.68 1.48 -32.79
CA LYS A 100 -11.02 0.26 -32.29
C LYS A 100 -10.39 0.43 -30.89
N LEU A 101 -9.97 1.62 -30.52
CA LEU A 101 -9.44 1.89 -29.18
C LEU A 101 -10.56 2.06 -28.17
N GLU A 102 -11.66 2.68 -28.55
CA GLU A 102 -12.88 2.80 -27.73
C GLU A 102 -13.46 1.42 -27.42
N ASP A 103 -13.60 0.54 -28.42
CA ASP A 103 -14.04 -0.84 -28.21
C ASP A 103 -13.13 -1.60 -27.21
N LYS A 104 -11.80 -1.42 -27.33
CA LYS A 104 -10.85 -2.05 -26.41
C LYS A 104 -10.94 -1.49 -25.00
N ILE A 105 -11.19 -0.21 -24.85
CA ILE A 105 -11.39 0.44 -23.55
C ILE A 105 -12.68 -0.11 -22.92
N ALA A 106 -13.78 -0.19 -23.67
CA ALA A 106 -15.05 -0.73 -23.20
C ALA A 106 -14.91 -2.17 -22.68
N VAL A 107 -14.21 -3.04 -23.42
CA VAL A 107 -13.93 -4.43 -22.98
C VAL A 107 -13.13 -4.48 -21.68
N VAL A 108 -12.19 -3.55 -21.48
CA VAL A 108 -11.41 -3.48 -20.23
C VAL A 108 -12.25 -2.94 -19.09
N ASP A 109 -13.11 -1.96 -19.34
CA ASP A 109 -14.02 -1.38 -18.35
C ASP A 109 -15.02 -2.42 -17.85
N ASP A 110 -15.60 -3.23 -18.73
CA ASP A 110 -16.45 -4.37 -18.35
C ASP A 110 -15.73 -5.35 -17.40
N LYS A 111 -14.45 -5.65 -17.68
CA LYS A 111 -13.64 -6.52 -16.81
C LYS A 111 -13.40 -5.90 -15.45
N ILE A 112 -13.11 -4.60 -15.39
CA ILE A 112 -12.94 -3.84 -14.14
C ILE A 112 -14.23 -3.88 -13.32
N ILE A 113 -15.39 -3.66 -13.93
CA ILE A 113 -16.69 -3.71 -13.27
C ILE A 113 -16.94 -5.09 -12.68
N LYS A 114 -16.75 -6.16 -13.49
CA LYS A 114 -16.89 -7.56 -13.03
C LYS A 114 -15.97 -7.90 -11.86
N LEU A 115 -14.73 -7.43 -11.88
CA LEU A 115 -13.77 -7.64 -10.78
C LEU A 115 -14.18 -6.88 -9.52
N LYS A 116 -14.66 -5.64 -9.64
CA LYS A 116 -15.17 -4.86 -8.51
C LYS A 116 -16.39 -5.51 -7.86
N MET A 117 -17.27 -6.12 -8.65
CA MET A 117 -18.46 -6.81 -8.13
C MET A 117 -18.11 -8.05 -7.31
N LYS A 118 -16.97 -8.69 -7.55
CA LYS A 118 -16.52 -9.87 -6.81
C LYS A 118 -16.17 -9.61 -5.34
N LYS A 119 -16.13 -8.37 -4.87
CA LYS A 119 -16.01 -7.83 -3.49
C LYS A 119 -15.04 -8.52 -2.49
N ASN A 120 -14.48 -9.68 -2.77
CA ASN A 120 -13.64 -10.45 -1.84
C ASN A 120 -12.15 -10.21 -2.10
N PHE A 121 -11.72 -8.96 -1.95
CA PHE A 121 -10.29 -8.69 -1.90
C PHE A 121 -9.76 -9.05 -0.51
N LYS A 122 -8.89 -10.04 -0.49
CA LYS A 122 -8.21 -10.51 0.72
C LYS A 122 -7.24 -9.47 1.22
N THR A 123 -7.19 -9.26 2.51
CA THR A 123 -6.22 -8.36 3.13
C THR A 123 -4.82 -8.95 3.06
N LYS A 124 -3.85 -8.16 2.64
CA LYS A 124 -2.45 -8.56 2.53
C LYS A 124 -1.58 -7.89 3.58
N LEU A 125 -1.79 -6.61 3.80
CA LEU A 125 -1.04 -5.76 4.72
C LEU A 125 -2.01 -4.81 5.41
N ALA A 126 -1.62 -4.30 6.59
CA ALA A 126 -2.25 -3.14 7.19
C ALA A 126 -1.19 -2.09 7.51
N PHE A 127 -1.57 -0.84 7.43
CA PHE A 127 -0.80 0.29 7.92
C PHE A 127 -1.56 0.90 9.08
N VAL A 128 -0.87 1.11 10.19
CA VAL A 128 -1.45 1.72 11.39
C VAL A 128 -0.60 2.93 11.76
N THR A 129 -1.26 4.08 11.90
CA THR A 129 -0.63 5.35 12.28
C THR A 129 -1.02 5.69 13.71
N PHE A 130 -0.03 5.82 14.57
CA PHE A 130 -0.19 6.20 15.97
C PHE A 130 -0.23 7.72 16.14
N SER A 131 -0.76 8.18 17.27
CA SER A 131 -0.81 9.61 17.61
C SER A 131 0.50 10.14 18.17
N ASP A 132 1.35 9.26 18.68
CA ASP A 132 2.59 9.57 19.37
C ASP A 132 3.71 8.58 19.02
N GLU A 133 4.95 9.06 19.10
CA GLU A 133 6.14 8.29 18.81
C GLU A 133 6.39 7.16 19.82
N GLU A 134 5.99 7.35 21.07
CA GLU A 134 6.20 6.33 22.11
C GLU A 134 5.42 5.07 21.78
N SER A 135 4.14 5.19 21.40
CA SER A 135 3.29 4.09 20.95
C SER A 135 3.86 3.38 19.72
N TRP A 136 4.38 4.13 18.76
CA TRP A 136 5.02 3.61 17.56
C TRP A 136 6.29 2.79 17.90
N VAL A 137 7.19 3.34 18.74
CA VAL A 137 8.41 2.66 19.19
C VAL A 137 8.08 1.39 19.97
N GLU A 138 7.09 1.44 20.87
CA GLU A 138 6.64 0.28 21.64
C GLU A 138 6.09 -0.82 20.74
N CYS A 139 5.28 -0.46 19.74
CA CYS A 139 4.76 -1.40 18.77
C CYS A 139 5.86 -2.11 17.97
N LEU A 140 6.87 -1.36 17.52
CA LEU A 140 8.03 -1.93 16.81
C LEU A 140 8.87 -2.84 17.70
N ARG A 141 9.09 -2.48 18.97
CA ARG A 141 9.86 -3.27 19.94
C ARG A 141 9.14 -4.54 20.36
N ALA A 142 7.84 -4.48 20.57
CA ALA A 142 7.02 -5.62 20.97
C ALA A 142 6.82 -6.63 19.82
N SER A 143 7.11 -6.24 18.58
CA SER A 143 6.93 -7.12 17.42
C SER A 143 7.98 -8.22 17.35
N PRO A 144 7.58 -9.47 17.10
CA PRO A 144 8.51 -10.57 16.97
C PRO A 144 9.35 -10.41 15.70
N ARG A 145 10.67 -10.35 15.88
CA ARG A 145 11.65 -10.35 14.78
C ARG A 145 12.05 -11.79 14.47
N GLY A 146 11.68 -12.26 13.28
CA GLY A 146 12.01 -13.60 12.80
C GLY A 146 10.94 -14.66 13.04
N TRP A 147 11.09 -15.78 12.34
CA TRP A 147 10.09 -16.84 12.29
C TRP A 147 9.92 -17.60 13.62
N LEU A 148 11.01 -17.82 14.38
CA LEU A 148 10.98 -18.47 15.68
C LEU A 148 10.23 -17.64 16.74
N ALA A 149 10.52 -16.34 16.82
CA ALA A 149 9.83 -15.43 17.73
C ALA A 149 8.35 -15.33 17.41
N ARG A 150 8.01 -15.34 16.13
CA ARG A 150 6.62 -15.35 15.65
C ARG A 150 5.90 -16.65 16.03
N TRP A 151 6.58 -17.79 15.95
CA TRP A 151 6.02 -19.08 16.34
C TRP A 151 5.78 -19.16 17.85
N MET A 152 6.69 -18.61 18.65
CA MET A 152 6.61 -18.57 20.12
C MET A 152 5.71 -17.47 20.69
N MET A 153 5.10 -16.66 19.84
CA MET A 153 4.20 -15.57 20.25
C MET A 153 3.02 -16.13 21.07
N ARG A 154 2.77 -15.54 22.24
CA ARG A 154 1.65 -15.97 23.11
C ARG A 154 0.30 -15.70 22.44
N SER A 155 -0.70 -16.53 22.73
CA SER A 155 -2.05 -16.39 22.14
C SER A 155 -2.68 -15.02 22.43
N GLU A 156 -2.46 -14.46 23.61
CA GLU A 156 -2.96 -13.14 24.03
C GLU A 156 -2.41 -11.98 23.18
N THR A 157 -1.17 -12.15 22.67
CA THR A 157 -0.54 -11.14 21.83
C THR A 157 -0.87 -11.30 20.35
N ARG A 158 -1.42 -12.45 19.93
CA ARG A 158 -1.80 -12.70 18.54
C ARG A 158 -3.08 -11.96 18.16
N PHE A 159 -3.18 -11.57 16.92
CA PHE A 159 -4.42 -11.01 16.37
C PHE A 159 -5.54 -12.07 16.43
N ARG A 160 -6.71 -11.72 16.98
CA ARG A 160 -7.81 -12.67 17.26
C ARG A 160 -7.38 -13.92 18.06
N GLY A 161 -6.32 -13.83 18.86
CA GLY A 161 -5.78 -14.96 19.62
C GLY A 161 -5.11 -16.08 18.81
N LYS A 162 -5.13 -15.99 17.48
CA LYS A 162 -4.69 -17.06 16.56
C LYS A 162 -3.57 -16.63 15.62
N PHE A 163 -3.65 -15.44 15.07
CA PHE A 163 -2.78 -15.01 13.97
C PHE A 163 -1.56 -14.24 14.49
N ALA A 164 -0.39 -14.81 14.26
CA ALA A 164 0.88 -14.13 14.56
C ALA A 164 1.20 -13.14 13.44
N TYR A 165 1.46 -11.90 13.80
CA TYR A 165 1.79 -10.81 12.89
C TYR A 165 3.24 -10.35 13.07
N THR A 166 3.75 -9.61 12.11
CA THR A 166 5.03 -8.88 12.18
C THR A 166 4.77 -7.41 11.91
N VAL A 167 5.51 -6.56 12.59
CA VAL A 167 5.46 -5.12 12.41
C VAL A 167 6.80 -4.65 11.86
N GLU A 168 6.75 -3.81 10.86
CA GLU A 168 7.91 -3.16 10.24
C GLU A 168 7.62 -1.66 10.13
N GLU A 169 8.64 -0.85 10.01
CA GLU A 169 8.49 0.58 9.69
C GLU A 169 7.74 0.75 8.37
N ALA A 170 6.89 1.75 8.26
CA ALA A 170 6.23 2.06 7.00
C ALA A 170 7.26 2.61 5.99
N PRO A 171 7.15 2.23 4.69
CA PRO A 171 8.08 2.70 3.66
C PRO A 171 7.83 4.15 3.26
#